data_b52fa8b620d05e5ad20b033630fde5b9
#
_entry.id   b52fa8b620d05e5ad20b033630fde5b9
#
_cell.length_a   1.000
_cell.length_b   1.000
_cell.length_c   1.000
_cell.angle_alpha   90.00
_cell.angle_beta   90.00
_cell.angle_gamma   90.00
#
_symmetry.space_group_name_H-M   'P 1'
#
loop_
_entity.id
_entity.type
_entity.pdbx_description
1 polymer ?
#
loop_
_entity_poly.entity_id
_entity_poly.type
_entity_poly.pdbx_seq_one_letter_code
_entity_poly.pdbx_strand_id
1 'polypeptide(L)'
;DGDPVPVALLGHRVTVVDPSPNALFALERRTAEAGVADRVKGVQGDAHGLFDVVERGGFDAVLCHGVLEYVDDPAEGVRNVVAALRSEGVLSLLAAGLGGAVLARALAGHFKEARQALTGPDGRWGAGDPVPRRFTAEQLTELVEGAGLRVGSVHGVRVFADLVPGVLVDTEPGALEALLKLEEAAAALPAFHSVATQLHVLGETRGTDGS
;
A
#
# COMPACT_ATOMS: atom_id res chain seq x y z
N ASP A 1 -4.67 -5.79 -1.71
CA ASP A 1 -4.59 -5.94 -3.17
C ASP A 1 -5.27 -4.76 -3.81
N GLY A 2 -4.55 -4.00 -4.66
CA GLY A 2 -5.09 -2.86 -5.38
C GLY A 2 -6.06 -3.25 -6.51
N ASP A 3 -7.08 -4.05 -6.20
CA ASP A 3 -8.07 -4.45 -7.20
C ASP A 3 -8.96 -3.27 -7.58
N PRO A 4 -8.96 -2.82 -8.86
CA PRO A 4 -9.75 -1.68 -9.30
C PRO A 4 -11.24 -2.00 -9.45
N VAL A 5 -11.63 -3.28 -9.49
CA VAL A 5 -13.01 -3.69 -9.74
C VAL A 5 -13.99 -3.13 -8.72
N PRO A 6 -13.76 -3.19 -7.40
CA PRO A 6 -14.67 -2.60 -6.41
C PRO A 6 -14.88 -1.10 -6.61
N VAL A 7 -13.81 -0.37 -6.95
CA VAL A 7 -13.85 1.09 -7.20
C VAL A 7 -14.67 1.39 -8.46
N ALA A 8 -14.49 0.61 -9.52
CA ALA A 8 -15.25 0.75 -10.76
C ALA A 8 -16.74 0.40 -10.59
N LEU A 9 -17.06 -0.59 -9.74
CA LEU A 9 -18.45 -0.95 -9.39
C LEU A 9 -19.19 0.19 -8.68
N LEU A 10 -18.47 1.03 -7.91
CA LEU A 10 -19.02 2.23 -7.29
C LEU A 10 -19.26 3.38 -8.31
N GLY A 11 -18.91 3.18 -9.58
CA GLY A 11 -19.15 4.14 -10.65
C GLY A 11 -17.96 5.01 -11.04
N HIS A 12 -16.80 4.82 -10.41
CA HIS A 12 -15.59 5.59 -10.70
C HIS A 12 -14.89 5.09 -11.98
N ARG A 13 -14.17 5.98 -12.66
CA ARG A 13 -13.23 5.63 -13.72
C ARG A 13 -11.86 5.37 -13.10
N VAL A 14 -11.25 4.26 -13.47
CA VAL A 14 -9.96 3.82 -12.92
C VAL A 14 -8.94 3.63 -14.03
N THR A 15 -7.77 4.24 -13.89
CA THR A 15 -6.60 3.93 -14.70
C THR A 15 -5.63 3.10 -13.87
N VAL A 16 -5.28 1.92 -14.34
CA VAL A 16 -4.30 1.04 -13.71
C VAL A 16 -3.00 1.12 -14.49
N VAL A 17 -1.92 1.46 -13.81
CA VAL A 17 -0.56 1.45 -14.36
C VAL A 17 0.17 0.27 -13.76
N ASP A 18 0.65 -0.64 -14.61
CA ASP A 18 1.39 -1.83 -14.17
C ASP A 18 2.48 -2.16 -15.21
N PRO A 19 3.72 -2.48 -14.81
CA PRO A 19 4.78 -2.83 -15.74
C PRO A 19 4.57 -4.20 -16.40
N SER A 20 3.75 -5.07 -15.83
CA SER A 20 3.53 -6.44 -16.29
C SER A 20 2.38 -6.55 -17.30
N PRO A 21 2.65 -6.91 -18.57
CA PRO A 21 1.59 -7.19 -19.56
C PRO A 21 0.64 -8.30 -19.11
N ASN A 22 1.15 -9.30 -18.37
CA ASN A 22 0.33 -10.39 -17.86
C ASN A 22 -0.66 -9.93 -16.78
N ALA A 23 -0.25 -8.98 -15.91
CA ALA A 23 -1.14 -8.38 -14.94
C ALA A 23 -2.25 -7.57 -15.61
N LEU A 24 -1.91 -6.81 -16.65
CA LEU A 24 -2.89 -6.05 -17.43
C LEU A 24 -3.87 -6.97 -18.19
N PHE A 25 -3.39 -8.06 -18.77
CA PHE A 25 -4.28 -9.06 -19.39
C PHE A 25 -5.24 -9.71 -18.37
N ALA A 26 -4.73 -10.05 -17.19
CA ALA A 26 -5.58 -10.57 -16.11
C ALA A 26 -6.60 -9.52 -15.62
N LEU A 27 -6.22 -8.24 -15.60
CA LEU A 27 -7.11 -7.11 -15.30
C LEU A 27 -8.26 -7.02 -16.32
N GLU A 28 -7.96 -7.03 -17.61
CA GLU A 28 -8.97 -6.98 -18.68
C GLU A 28 -10.01 -8.09 -18.53
N ARG A 29 -9.57 -9.31 -18.25
CA ARG A 29 -10.48 -10.43 -18.02
C ARG A 29 -11.38 -10.20 -16.80
N ARG A 30 -10.80 -9.81 -15.65
CA ARG A 30 -11.56 -9.57 -14.41
C ARG A 30 -12.59 -8.45 -14.56
N THR A 31 -12.20 -7.36 -15.23
CA THR A 31 -13.11 -6.23 -15.44
C THR A 31 -14.24 -6.56 -16.41
N ALA A 32 -13.98 -7.40 -17.42
CA ALA A 32 -15.01 -7.91 -18.32
C ALA A 32 -15.98 -8.85 -17.58
N GLU A 33 -15.48 -9.79 -16.78
CA GLU A 33 -16.27 -10.70 -15.95
C GLU A 33 -17.15 -9.93 -14.94
N ALA A 34 -16.65 -8.81 -14.39
CA ALA A 34 -17.37 -7.94 -13.47
C ALA A 34 -18.30 -6.92 -14.15
N GLY A 35 -18.29 -6.81 -15.48
CA GLY A 35 -19.12 -5.87 -16.24
C GLY A 35 -18.71 -4.40 -16.10
N VAL A 36 -17.43 -4.12 -15.80
CA VAL A 36 -16.90 -2.75 -15.60
C VAL A 36 -15.74 -2.40 -16.54
N ALA A 37 -15.57 -3.14 -17.63
CA ALA A 37 -14.48 -2.95 -18.59
C ALA A 37 -14.49 -1.54 -19.24
N ASP A 38 -15.65 -0.90 -19.34
CA ASP A 38 -15.81 0.46 -19.86
C ASP A 38 -15.30 1.54 -18.91
N ARG A 39 -15.07 1.21 -17.63
CA ARG A 39 -14.64 2.12 -16.57
C ARG A 39 -13.19 1.92 -16.13
N VAL A 40 -12.56 0.81 -16.54
CA VAL A 40 -11.19 0.49 -16.14
C VAL A 40 -10.29 0.48 -17.38
N LYS A 41 -9.25 1.31 -17.35
CA LYS A 41 -8.22 1.38 -18.37
C LYS A 41 -6.90 0.87 -17.81
N GLY A 42 -6.35 -0.21 -18.38
CA GLY A 42 -4.98 -0.67 -18.12
C GLY A 42 -3.98 0.03 -19.05
N VAL A 43 -2.86 0.47 -18.52
CA VAL A 43 -1.73 1.01 -19.29
C VAL A 43 -0.43 0.44 -18.76
N GLN A 44 0.47 0.06 -19.67
CA GLN A 44 1.78 -0.43 -19.27
C GLN A 44 2.69 0.73 -18.92
N GLY A 45 3.28 0.69 -17.73
CA GLY A 45 4.19 1.71 -17.20
C GLY A 45 4.57 1.42 -15.76
N ASP A 46 5.41 2.26 -15.19
CA ASP A 46 5.87 2.17 -13.80
C ASP A 46 5.84 3.55 -13.11
N ALA A 47 6.24 3.58 -11.82
CA ALA A 47 6.23 4.82 -11.04
C ALA A 47 7.31 5.82 -11.49
N HIS A 48 8.39 5.38 -12.15
CA HIS A 48 9.47 6.24 -12.63
C HIS A 48 9.04 6.96 -13.93
N GLY A 49 8.52 6.20 -14.90
CA GLY A 49 8.01 6.70 -16.20
C GLY A 49 6.50 7.03 -16.16
N LEU A 50 5.94 7.36 -15.02
CA LEU A 50 4.48 7.51 -14.84
C LEU A 50 3.86 8.49 -15.85
N PHE A 51 4.53 9.62 -16.14
CA PHE A 51 4.01 10.66 -17.03
C PHE A 51 4.20 10.41 -18.52
N ASP A 52 4.81 9.28 -18.89
CA ASP A 52 4.78 8.80 -20.27
C ASP A 52 3.41 8.21 -20.64
N VAL A 53 2.63 7.82 -19.62
CA VAL A 53 1.38 7.07 -19.79
C VAL A 53 0.14 7.71 -19.14
N VAL A 54 0.32 8.66 -18.20
CA VAL A 54 -0.78 9.41 -17.55
C VAL A 54 -0.49 10.90 -17.51
N GLU A 55 -1.55 11.70 -17.38
CA GLU A 55 -1.46 13.17 -17.28
C GLU A 55 -1.19 13.61 -15.83
N ARG A 56 -0.45 14.72 -15.69
CA ARG A 56 -0.27 15.41 -14.40
C ARG A 56 -1.57 16.09 -13.99
N GLY A 57 -1.90 16.03 -12.70
CA GLY A 57 -3.08 16.72 -12.16
C GLY A 57 -4.42 16.19 -12.66
N GLY A 58 -4.45 14.96 -13.19
CA GLY A 58 -5.62 14.36 -13.81
C GLY A 58 -6.53 13.55 -12.89
N PHE A 59 -6.09 13.24 -11.65
CA PHE A 59 -6.75 12.25 -10.81
C PHE A 59 -7.25 12.82 -9.48
N ASP A 60 -8.47 12.44 -9.10
CA ASP A 60 -9.09 12.75 -7.81
C ASP A 60 -8.41 11.99 -6.67
N ALA A 61 -8.01 10.77 -6.96
CA ALA A 61 -7.33 9.89 -6.01
C ALA A 61 -6.27 9.06 -6.74
N VAL A 62 -5.16 8.82 -6.07
CA VAL A 62 -4.12 7.88 -6.51
C VAL A 62 -3.91 6.83 -5.42
N LEU A 63 -3.97 5.56 -5.81
CA LEU A 63 -3.66 4.42 -4.97
C LEU A 63 -2.26 3.91 -5.35
N CYS A 64 -1.31 4.03 -4.42
CA CYS A 64 0.06 3.53 -4.56
C CYS A 64 0.25 2.40 -3.54
N HIS A 65 -0.15 1.19 -3.91
CA HIS A 65 -0.19 0.03 -3.01
C HIS A 65 0.82 -1.03 -3.44
N GLY A 66 1.78 -1.35 -2.56
CA GLY A 66 2.80 -2.36 -2.81
C GLY A 66 3.75 -1.98 -3.96
N VAL A 67 4.04 -0.71 -4.13
CA VAL A 67 4.89 -0.17 -5.20
C VAL A 67 6.20 0.36 -4.65
N LEU A 68 6.18 1.09 -3.53
CA LEU A 68 7.35 1.77 -2.99
C LEU A 68 8.47 0.82 -2.56
N GLU A 69 8.15 -0.41 -2.28
CA GLU A 69 9.11 -1.46 -1.97
C GLU A 69 10.07 -1.74 -3.12
N TYR A 70 9.62 -1.53 -4.36
CA TYR A 70 10.29 -1.94 -5.60
C TYR A 70 10.89 -0.79 -6.40
N VAL A 71 10.65 0.46 -6.01
CA VAL A 71 11.25 1.63 -6.68
C VAL A 71 12.65 1.92 -6.14
N ASP A 72 13.53 2.42 -6.99
CA ASP A 72 14.90 2.75 -6.59
C ASP A 72 14.94 3.93 -5.62
N ASP A 73 14.20 5.00 -5.92
CA ASP A 73 14.03 6.17 -5.06
C ASP A 73 12.54 6.32 -4.63
N PRO A 74 12.18 5.91 -3.40
CA PRO A 74 10.83 6.07 -2.88
C PRO A 74 10.35 7.52 -2.82
N ALA A 75 11.25 8.48 -2.56
CA ALA A 75 10.86 9.88 -2.49
C ALA A 75 10.50 10.42 -3.89
N GLU A 76 11.23 10.03 -4.93
CA GLU A 76 10.86 10.33 -6.31
C GLU A 76 9.55 9.64 -6.69
N GLY A 77 9.39 8.36 -6.35
CA GLY A 77 8.15 7.62 -6.58
C GLY A 77 6.92 8.31 -5.98
N VAL A 78 7.01 8.74 -4.72
CA VAL A 78 5.91 9.48 -4.06
C VAL A 78 5.67 10.83 -4.73
N ARG A 79 6.72 11.60 -5.07
CA ARG A 79 6.56 12.87 -5.82
C ARG A 79 5.85 12.68 -7.15
N ASN A 80 6.16 11.61 -7.87
CA ASN A 80 5.53 11.31 -9.17
C ASN A 80 4.03 11.00 -8.98
N VAL A 81 3.66 10.12 -8.04
CA VAL A 81 2.24 9.81 -7.82
C VAL A 81 1.46 11.01 -7.30
N VAL A 82 2.07 11.87 -6.47
CA VAL A 82 1.45 13.12 -5.99
C VAL A 82 1.23 14.10 -7.14
N ALA A 83 2.18 14.21 -8.08
CA ALA A 83 2.05 15.10 -9.24
C ALA A 83 0.96 14.63 -10.23
N ALA A 84 0.46 13.41 -10.14
CA ALA A 84 -0.71 12.94 -10.89
C ALA A 84 -2.04 13.41 -10.25
N LEU A 85 -2.05 13.76 -8.95
CA LEU A 85 -3.22 14.28 -8.26
C LEU A 85 -3.56 15.70 -8.74
N ARG A 86 -4.85 15.97 -8.90
CA ARG A 86 -5.35 17.33 -9.00
C ARG A 86 -5.32 18.06 -7.65
N SER A 87 -5.58 19.36 -7.64
CA SER A 87 -5.86 20.10 -6.41
C SER A 87 -7.04 19.42 -5.66
N GLU A 88 -6.93 19.32 -4.34
CA GLU A 88 -7.90 18.59 -3.47
C GLU A 88 -7.92 17.05 -3.69
N GLY A 89 -6.94 16.51 -4.39
CA GLY A 89 -6.79 15.06 -4.58
C GLY A 89 -6.27 14.35 -3.34
N VAL A 90 -6.50 13.03 -3.27
CA VAL A 90 -6.12 12.18 -2.15
C VAL A 90 -5.16 11.09 -2.60
N LEU A 91 -4.08 10.89 -1.85
CA LEU A 91 -3.16 9.76 -1.97
C LEU A 91 -3.52 8.68 -0.95
N SER A 92 -3.73 7.47 -1.42
CA SER A 92 -3.77 6.26 -0.59
C SER A 92 -2.48 5.49 -0.83
N LEU A 93 -1.59 5.48 0.17
CA LEU A 93 -0.29 4.82 0.12
C LEU A 93 -0.30 3.60 1.03
N LEU A 94 0.00 2.42 0.49
CA LEU A 94 0.13 1.18 1.26
C LEU A 94 1.49 0.56 0.98
N ALA A 95 2.27 0.31 2.02
CA ALA A 95 3.60 -0.28 1.91
C ALA A 95 3.89 -1.29 3.02
N ALA A 96 4.87 -2.16 2.77
CA ALA A 96 5.29 -3.19 3.71
C ALA A 96 5.92 -2.56 4.96
N GLY A 97 5.43 -3.00 6.13
CA GLY A 97 5.88 -2.56 7.45
C GLY A 97 7.13 -3.33 7.91
N LEU A 98 8.09 -2.60 8.46
CA LEU A 98 9.33 -3.19 8.99
C LEU A 98 9.06 -4.06 10.22
N GLY A 99 8.33 -3.55 11.19
CA GLY A 99 8.17 -4.21 12.48
C GLY A 99 7.39 -5.50 12.39
N GLY A 100 6.35 -5.56 11.54
CA GLY A 100 5.60 -6.80 11.28
C GLY A 100 6.49 -7.92 10.73
N ALA A 101 7.39 -7.60 9.80
CA ALA A 101 8.34 -8.57 9.25
C ALA A 101 9.34 -9.06 10.29
N VAL A 102 9.88 -8.15 11.11
CA VAL A 102 10.78 -8.50 12.21
C VAL A 102 10.09 -9.42 13.21
N LEU A 103 8.87 -9.08 13.62
CA LEU A 103 8.08 -9.86 14.57
C LEU A 103 7.76 -11.25 14.02
N ALA A 104 7.30 -11.33 12.77
CA ALA A 104 6.99 -12.61 12.13
C ALA A 104 8.22 -13.52 12.06
N ARG A 105 9.40 -13.01 11.70
CA ARG A 105 10.66 -13.78 11.68
C ARG A 105 11.07 -14.22 13.07
N ALA A 106 10.94 -13.37 14.07
CA ALA A 106 11.26 -13.69 15.46
C ALA A 106 10.35 -14.81 16.01
N LEU A 107 9.03 -14.71 15.78
CA LEU A 107 8.06 -15.73 16.19
C LEU A 107 8.28 -17.08 15.50
N ALA A 108 8.76 -17.06 14.25
CA ALA A 108 9.14 -18.28 13.52
C ALA A 108 10.51 -18.86 13.94
N GLY A 109 11.21 -18.25 14.90
CA GLY A 109 12.53 -18.69 15.37
C GLY A 109 13.70 -18.27 14.48
N HIS A 110 13.46 -17.45 13.46
CA HIS A 110 14.49 -16.95 12.53
C HIS A 110 15.18 -15.70 13.09
N PHE A 111 15.75 -15.77 14.29
CA PHE A 111 16.30 -14.61 15.02
C PHE A 111 17.42 -13.86 14.28
N LYS A 112 18.24 -14.60 13.51
CA LYS A 112 19.29 -13.96 12.69
C LYS A 112 18.69 -13.09 11.58
N GLU A 113 17.67 -13.59 10.90
CA GLU A 113 16.94 -12.87 9.85
C GLU A 113 16.16 -11.68 10.43
N ALA A 114 15.47 -11.88 11.56
CA ALA A 114 14.77 -10.80 12.27
C ALA A 114 15.73 -9.65 12.62
N ARG A 115 16.91 -9.99 13.17
CA ARG A 115 17.94 -9.00 13.49
C ARG A 115 18.47 -8.31 12.23
N GLN A 116 18.68 -9.03 11.14
CA GLN A 116 19.16 -8.48 9.87
C GLN A 116 18.16 -7.49 9.29
N ALA A 117 16.86 -7.80 9.30
CA ALA A 117 15.81 -6.87 8.89
C ALA A 117 15.79 -5.62 9.76
N LEU A 118 15.88 -5.79 11.09
CA LEU A 118 15.82 -4.69 12.05
C LEU A 118 16.99 -3.70 11.93
N THR A 119 18.20 -4.20 11.62
CA THR A 119 19.42 -3.39 11.61
C THR A 119 19.89 -3.00 10.21
N GLY A 120 19.31 -3.58 9.17
CA GLY A 120 19.64 -3.27 7.78
C GLY A 120 18.92 -2.01 7.27
N PRO A 121 19.50 -1.29 6.31
CA PRO A 121 18.96 -0.01 5.84
C PRO A 121 17.60 -0.15 5.14
N ASP A 122 17.35 -1.27 4.49
CA ASP A 122 16.13 -1.50 3.69
C ASP A 122 15.12 -2.42 4.40
N GLY A 123 15.37 -2.83 5.64
CA GLY A 123 14.48 -3.74 6.37
C GLY A 123 14.40 -5.16 5.78
N ARG A 124 15.43 -5.59 5.02
CA ARG A 124 15.51 -6.93 4.42
C ARG A 124 16.08 -7.95 5.41
N TRP A 125 15.49 -9.14 5.41
CA TRP A 125 15.98 -10.23 6.27
C TRP A 125 17.02 -11.15 5.61
N GLY A 126 17.35 -10.96 4.34
CA GLY A 126 18.38 -11.71 3.64
C GLY A 126 18.22 -11.73 2.12
N ALA A 127 19.07 -12.48 1.44
CA ALA A 127 19.07 -12.58 -0.02
C ALA A 127 17.79 -13.26 -0.58
N GLY A 128 17.15 -14.12 0.21
CA GLY A 128 15.90 -14.78 -0.16
C GLY A 128 14.63 -13.96 0.15
N ASP A 129 14.77 -12.73 0.66
CA ASP A 129 13.64 -11.88 0.96
C ASP A 129 12.96 -11.38 -0.33
N PRO A 130 11.68 -11.70 -0.59
CA PRO A 130 10.98 -11.26 -1.78
C PRO A 130 10.61 -9.77 -1.75
N VAL A 131 10.66 -9.12 -0.56
CA VAL A 131 10.35 -7.72 -0.38
C VAL A 131 11.65 -6.93 -0.25
N PRO A 132 12.04 -6.13 -1.26
CA PRO A 132 13.33 -5.46 -1.28
C PRO A 132 13.45 -4.32 -0.27
N ARG A 133 12.34 -3.74 0.17
CA ARG A 133 12.34 -2.64 1.14
C ARG A 133 11.10 -2.68 2.03
N ARG A 134 11.25 -2.27 3.28
CA ARG A 134 10.17 -2.05 4.24
C ARG A 134 10.32 -0.70 4.90
N PHE A 135 9.21 -0.20 5.40
CA PHE A 135 9.12 1.15 5.95
C PHE A 135 8.62 1.14 7.39
N THR A 136 8.95 2.19 8.13
CA THR A 136 8.24 2.56 9.35
C THR A 136 7.13 3.57 9.04
N ALA A 137 6.22 3.80 9.98
CA ALA A 137 5.16 4.79 9.82
C ALA A 137 5.73 6.21 9.67
N GLU A 138 6.80 6.51 10.39
CA GLU A 138 7.51 7.79 10.34
C GLU A 138 8.10 8.02 8.94
N GLN A 139 8.80 7.02 8.39
CA GLN A 139 9.39 7.12 7.04
C GLN A 139 8.33 7.37 5.97
N LEU A 140 7.18 6.68 6.02
CA LEU A 140 6.10 6.91 5.06
C LEU A 140 5.47 8.30 5.23
N THR A 141 5.29 8.75 6.47
CA THR A 141 4.81 10.11 6.77
C THR A 141 5.75 11.16 6.20
N GLU A 142 7.06 11.04 6.44
CA GLU A 142 8.08 11.94 5.90
C GLU A 142 8.09 11.98 4.37
N LEU A 143 7.91 10.83 3.70
CA LEU A 143 7.83 10.75 2.24
C LEU A 143 6.60 11.50 1.69
N VAL A 144 5.44 11.31 2.32
CA VAL A 144 4.17 11.96 1.91
C VAL A 144 4.23 13.47 2.15
N GLU A 145 4.71 13.90 3.33
CA GLU A 145 4.87 15.32 3.67
C GLU A 145 5.93 16.01 2.80
N GLY A 146 7.05 15.31 2.54
CA GLY A 146 8.12 15.77 1.65
C GLY A 146 7.68 15.93 0.20
N ALA A 147 6.63 15.24 -0.22
CA ALA A 147 6.00 15.42 -1.53
C ALA A 147 4.93 16.54 -1.56
N GLY A 148 4.72 17.25 -0.44
CA GLY A 148 3.85 18.43 -0.36
C GLY A 148 2.40 18.14 0.09
N LEU A 149 2.09 16.91 0.48
CA LEU A 149 0.78 16.56 1.03
C LEU A 149 0.75 16.79 2.56
N ARG A 150 -0.45 16.87 3.11
CA ARG A 150 -0.73 16.74 4.54
C ARG A 150 -1.12 15.29 4.82
N VAL A 151 -0.52 14.68 5.83
CA VAL A 151 -0.96 13.35 6.28
C VAL A 151 -2.25 13.49 7.08
N GLY A 152 -3.32 12.84 6.60
CA GLY A 152 -4.63 12.83 7.25
C GLY A 152 -4.73 11.71 8.29
N SER A 153 -4.31 10.51 7.94
CA SER A 153 -4.33 9.36 8.84
C SER A 153 -3.27 8.33 8.48
N VAL A 154 -2.86 7.56 9.50
CA VAL A 154 -1.99 6.38 9.38
C VAL A 154 -2.70 5.20 10.00
N HIS A 155 -2.67 4.06 9.34
CA HIS A 155 -3.27 2.82 9.82
C HIS A 155 -2.28 1.66 9.72
N GLY A 156 -2.26 0.82 10.76
CA GLY A 156 -1.67 -0.50 10.67
C GLY A 156 -2.62 -1.46 9.96
N VAL A 157 -2.13 -2.22 9.02
CA VAL A 157 -2.89 -3.22 8.27
C VAL A 157 -2.26 -4.58 8.51
N ARG A 158 -3.10 -5.59 8.77
CA ARG A 158 -2.67 -6.95 9.11
C ARG A 158 -1.75 -6.96 10.33
N VAL A 159 -2.20 -6.32 11.41
CA VAL A 159 -1.48 -6.25 12.68
C VAL A 159 -1.37 -7.64 13.30
N PHE A 160 -2.47 -8.39 13.29
CA PHE A 160 -2.58 -9.72 13.91
C PHE A 160 -2.76 -10.83 12.90
N ALA A 161 -3.38 -10.58 11.76
CA ALA A 161 -3.81 -11.60 10.80
C ALA A 161 -2.67 -12.51 10.34
N ASP A 162 -1.47 -11.98 10.16
CA ASP A 162 -0.29 -12.74 9.75
C ASP A 162 0.38 -13.51 10.92
N LEU A 163 0.01 -13.21 12.15
CA LEU A 163 0.54 -13.85 13.36
C LEU A 163 -0.38 -14.95 13.88
N VAL A 164 -1.66 -14.94 13.51
CA VAL A 164 -2.65 -15.92 13.93
C VAL A 164 -2.54 -17.15 13.03
N PRO A 165 -2.37 -18.36 13.60
CA PRO A 165 -2.40 -19.59 12.82
C PRO A 165 -3.75 -19.74 12.08
N GLY A 166 -3.72 -19.95 10.76
CA GLY A 166 -4.92 -20.06 9.92
C GLY A 166 -5.93 -21.10 10.43
N VAL A 167 -5.43 -22.22 11.00
CA VAL A 167 -6.29 -23.25 11.59
C VAL A 167 -7.23 -22.70 12.66
N LEU A 168 -6.84 -21.71 13.44
CA LEU A 168 -7.70 -21.11 14.48
C LEU A 168 -8.84 -20.29 13.86
N VAL A 169 -8.55 -19.63 12.76
CA VAL A 169 -9.55 -18.83 12.02
C VAL A 169 -10.54 -19.73 11.28
N ASP A 170 -10.04 -20.85 10.73
CA ASP A 170 -10.83 -21.77 9.90
C ASP A 170 -11.73 -22.71 10.73
N THR A 171 -11.33 -23.06 11.95
CA THR A 171 -12.04 -24.08 12.75
C THR A 171 -12.99 -23.50 13.80
N GLU A 172 -12.75 -22.28 14.27
CA GLU A 172 -13.58 -21.68 15.32
C GLU A 172 -14.69 -20.79 14.72
N PRO A 173 -15.97 -21.11 14.96
CA PRO A 173 -17.08 -20.28 14.47
C PRO A 173 -16.98 -18.84 14.95
N GLY A 174 -17.03 -17.88 14.02
CA GLY A 174 -16.94 -16.44 14.32
C GLY A 174 -15.53 -15.90 14.55
N ALA A 175 -14.48 -16.73 14.48
CA ALA A 175 -13.10 -16.29 14.70
C ALA A 175 -12.66 -15.26 13.66
N LEU A 176 -12.99 -15.43 12.39
CA LEU A 176 -12.67 -14.45 11.34
C LEU A 176 -13.31 -13.09 11.62
N GLU A 177 -14.59 -13.07 12.00
CA GLU A 177 -15.28 -11.81 12.31
C GLU A 177 -14.66 -11.12 13.54
N ALA A 178 -14.32 -11.91 14.58
CA ALA A 178 -13.66 -11.39 15.78
C ALA A 178 -12.25 -10.83 15.44
N LEU A 179 -11.49 -11.51 14.58
CA LEU A 179 -10.20 -11.04 14.11
C LEU A 179 -10.33 -9.75 13.32
N LEU A 180 -11.29 -9.64 12.41
CA LEU A 180 -11.53 -8.42 11.63
C LEU A 180 -11.89 -7.23 12.54
N LYS A 181 -12.73 -7.43 13.55
CA LYS A 181 -13.05 -6.39 14.55
C LYS A 181 -11.82 -5.97 15.37
N LEU A 182 -10.95 -6.92 15.69
CA LEU A 182 -9.69 -6.64 16.40
C LEU A 182 -8.72 -5.82 15.50
N GLU A 183 -8.58 -6.20 14.23
CA GLU A 183 -7.81 -5.45 13.23
C GLU A 183 -8.32 -4.01 13.09
N GLU A 184 -9.64 -3.83 12.95
CA GLU A 184 -10.28 -2.52 12.86
C GLU A 184 -10.00 -1.67 14.10
N ALA A 185 -10.12 -2.25 15.29
CA ALA A 185 -9.86 -1.55 16.55
C ALA A 185 -8.38 -1.12 16.71
N ALA A 186 -7.44 -1.91 16.18
CA ALA A 186 -6.01 -1.64 16.27
C ALA A 186 -5.50 -0.70 15.17
N ALA A 187 -6.15 -0.68 14.01
CA ALA A 187 -5.66 -0.05 12.79
C ALA A 187 -5.22 1.41 13.00
N ALA A 188 -6.03 2.21 13.70
CA ALA A 188 -5.76 3.63 13.93
C ALA A 188 -4.90 3.92 15.17
N LEU A 189 -4.55 2.91 15.97
CA LEU A 189 -3.80 3.09 17.20
C LEU A 189 -2.28 3.14 16.91
N PRO A 190 -1.57 4.26 17.19
CA PRO A 190 -0.15 4.40 16.88
C PRO A 190 0.73 3.29 17.46
N ALA A 191 0.37 2.76 18.62
CA ALA A 191 1.12 1.68 19.29
C ALA A 191 1.20 0.40 18.43
N PHE A 192 0.23 0.17 17.53
CA PHE A 192 0.18 -1.01 16.67
C PHE A 192 0.76 -0.78 15.28
N HIS A 193 0.98 0.48 14.86
CA HIS A 193 1.63 0.77 13.58
C HIS A 193 3.02 0.14 13.50
N SER A 194 3.77 0.17 14.61
CA SER A 194 5.13 -0.36 14.68
C SER A 194 5.24 -1.88 14.53
N VAL A 195 4.15 -2.61 14.62
CA VAL A 195 4.12 -4.09 14.50
C VAL A 195 3.23 -4.59 13.35
N ALA A 196 2.61 -3.69 12.63
CA ALA A 196 1.78 -4.03 11.47
C ALA A 196 2.62 -4.59 10.31
N THR A 197 2.07 -5.57 9.59
CA THR A 197 2.72 -6.14 8.40
C THR A 197 2.73 -5.16 7.24
N GLN A 198 1.69 -4.32 7.14
CA GLN A 198 1.60 -3.23 6.18
C GLN A 198 1.18 -1.94 6.88
N LEU A 199 1.56 -0.83 6.30
CA LEU A 199 1.25 0.51 6.77
C LEU A 199 0.49 1.25 5.67
N HIS A 200 -0.66 1.82 6.01
CA HIS A 200 -1.49 2.61 5.12
C HIS A 200 -1.46 4.07 5.56
N VAL A 201 -1.13 4.97 4.64
CA VAL A 201 -1.09 6.42 4.86
C VAL A 201 -2.03 7.09 3.88
N LEU A 202 -2.93 7.92 4.40
CA LEU A 202 -3.74 8.83 3.60
C LEU A 202 -3.10 10.22 3.59
N GLY A 203 -2.75 10.69 2.38
CA GLY A 203 -2.24 12.02 2.14
C GLY A 203 -3.27 12.87 1.38
N GLU A 204 -3.42 14.13 1.77
CA GLU A 204 -4.33 15.08 1.14
C GLU A 204 -3.54 16.28 0.60
N THR A 205 -3.89 16.76 -0.57
CA THR A 205 -3.35 18.03 -1.06
C THR A 205 -3.76 19.15 -0.10
N ARG A 206 -2.84 20.06 0.18
CA ARG A 206 -3.17 21.25 0.98
C ARG A 206 -4.19 22.08 0.20
N GLY A 207 -5.39 22.27 0.75
CA GLY A 207 -6.32 23.21 0.20
C GLY A 207 -5.61 24.57 0.07
N THR A 208 -5.79 25.25 -1.04
CA THR A 208 -5.43 26.67 -1.14
C THR A 208 -6.34 27.38 -0.15
N ASP A 209 -5.85 27.65 1.07
CA ASP A 209 -6.51 28.60 1.97
C ASP A 209 -6.68 29.89 1.16
N GLY A 210 -7.93 30.22 0.87
CA GLY A 210 -8.29 31.41 0.09
C GLY A 210 -7.76 32.65 0.79
N SER A 211 -6.84 33.32 0.12
CA SER A 211 -6.43 34.71 0.44
C SER A 211 -7.51 35.68 -0.01
#